data_27dc7d93c44ea444fbd2040cb8458946
#
_entry.id   27dc7d93c44ea444fbd2040cb8458946
#
_cell.length_a   1.000
_cell.length_b   1.000
_cell.length_c   1.000
_cell.angle_alpha   90.00
_cell.angle_beta   90.00
_cell.angle_gamma   90.00
#
_symmetry.space_group_name_H-M   'P 1'
#
loop_
_entity.id
_entity.type
_entity.pdbx_description
1 polymer ?
#
loop_
_entity_poly.entity_id
_entity_poly.type
_entity_poly.pdbx_seq_one_letter_code
_entity_poly.pdbx_strand_id
1 'polypeptide(L)'
;NPAAFSRDIAGYKDNLTRNANINAYAQYDFSFGLTAKATFSYNYTNSRFDGYQYAYQIYTYDKEKDTYNGTPAVGRWRSQIDRSVPARYMQLQLNYAKQIKNHNISAVLGYEASDYDWTKKTYGTEPSTDYLPLLQFDELNSFGDEWSYEARAGWIGRINYDFAHKYLVELLARYDGSYLYAANNRWGFFPGVSIGWRISEEKFFEKLRPVVDDLKIRASIGQTGTEKDVKLFDYLSGYTWNNGNAVLDGELVTGLNQRGLPITNLSWTKNTTSNIGFDLTMFNNRLKITADAFRKDITGVPAARYDVLLPSEVGYSLPNENLNKQAYIGAEGMVTWTDHIGDLNYTVSGNFTFSRYKSIETYKPRFNNSWDEYRNSAEGRWGGIYWGYQVIGQFQSEEEIRNYPVNLDGNNNRTLLPGDFIYKDVNGDGIINGMDERPIGYPEGWAPIMSFGGNIGLQWKGIDLNIDLSGGAMQGWRQNYELANAYHGNGNSPVYLLEDRWHRADLYDPDSEWIPGRYPAIRKGEFSYNNKNSDFWLHNVRYLRIKNLEVGYSLPAQLLRPIRAQKVRVYANVSNLCSFDNVGKFGVDPEITAAAAVVYPQQRTF
;
A
#
# COMPACT_ATOMS: atom_id res chain seq x y z
N ASN A 1 -23.95 12.40 -12.51
CA ASN A 1 -24.08 13.84 -12.75
C ASN A 1 -23.37 14.59 -11.61
N PRO A 2 -22.32 15.40 -11.87
CA PRO A 2 -21.58 16.12 -10.82
C PRO A 2 -22.45 17.06 -9.97
N ALA A 3 -23.53 17.58 -10.53
CA ALA A 3 -24.47 18.45 -9.81
C ALA A 3 -25.17 17.74 -8.63
N ALA A 4 -25.33 16.42 -8.69
CA ALA A 4 -25.92 15.64 -7.60
C ALA A 4 -25.02 15.48 -6.39
N PHE A 5 -23.74 15.86 -6.48
CA PHE A 5 -22.78 15.78 -5.38
C PHE A 5 -22.54 17.13 -4.68
N SER A 6 -23.36 18.16 -4.98
CA SER A 6 -23.26 19.43 -4.25
C SER A 6 -23.85 19.29 -2.84
N ARG A 7 -23.31 20.07 -1.90
CA ARG A 7 -23.80 20.12 -0.51
C ARG A 7 -25.29 20.49 -0.42
N ASP A 8 -25.74 21.37 -1.31
CA ASP A 8 -27.12 21.90 -1.30
C ASP A 8 -28.14 20.87 -1.84
N ILE A 9 -27.71 19.92 -2.67
CA ILE A 9 -28.58 18.93 -3.29
C ILE A 9 -28.48 17.57 -2.57
N ALA A 10 -27.27 17.09 -2.34
CA ALA A 10 -27.04 15.74 -1.83
C ALA A 10 -26.80 15.68 -0.32
N GLY A 11 -26.52 16.81 0.34
CA GLY A 11 -26.19 16.86 1.75
C GLY A 11 -24.68 16.92 2.01
N TYR A 12 -24.25 16.48 3.20
CA TYR A 12 -22.86 16.64 3.64
C TYR A 12 -22.34 15.47 4.46
N LYS A 13 -21.02 15.37 4.54
CA LYS A 13 -20.26 14.50 5.43
C LYS A 13 -19.13 15.33 6.04
N ASP A 14 -19.29 15.71 7.28
CA ASP A 14 -18.31 16.52 8.00
C ASP A 14 -17.56 15.67 9.02
N ASN A 15 -16.22 15.77 9.05
CA ASN A 15 -15.36 15.13 10.03
C ASN A 15 -14.62 16.21 10.82
N LEU A 16 -14.78 16.18 12.13
CA LEU A 16 -14.06 17.07 13.03
C LEU A 16 -13.21 16.23 13.99
N THR A 17 -11.89 16.40 13.93
CA THR A 17 -10.98 15.74 14.86
C THR A 17 -10.30 16.79 15.74
N ARG A 18 -10.32 16.57 17.05
CA ARG A 18 -9.64 17.38 18.06
C ARG A 18 -8.60 16.51 18.75
N ASN A 19 -7.37 17.02 18.83
CA ASN A 19 -6.28 16.35 19.52
C ASN A 19 -5.75 17.27 20.63
N ALA A 20 -5.57 16.69 21.81
CA ALA A 20 -4.83 17.31 22.91
C ALA A 20 -3.67 16.38 23.29
N ASN A 21 -2.48 16.92 23.34
CA ASN A 21 -1.27 16.18 23.71
C ASN A 21 -0.55 16.90 24.84
N ILE A 22 -0.35 16.21 25.95
CA ILE A 22 0.37 16.70 27.12
C ILE A 22 1.57 15.79 27.34
N ASN A 23 2.76 16.36 27.27
CA ASN A 23 4.02 15.66 27.52
C ASN A 23 4.71 16.30 28.71
N ALA A 24 5.11 15.48 29.68
CA ALA A 24 5.92 15.87 30.81
C ALA A 24 7.14 14.95 30.87
N TYR A 25 8.29 15.51 31.18
CA TYR A 25 9.47 14.72 31.44
C TYR A 25 10.30 15.33 32.58
N ALA A 26 11.02 14.46 33.26
CA ALA A 26 12.05 14.82 34.24
C ALA A 26 13.36 14.12 33.84
N GLN A 27 14.44 14.85 33.89
CA GLN A 27 15.78 14.33 33.58
C GLN A 27 16.78 14.75 34.66
N TYR A 28 17.68 13.83 34.98
CA TYR A 28 18.78 14.10 35.86
C TYR A 28 20.08 13.54 35.28
N ASP A 29 21.09 14.41 35.15
CA ASP A 29 22.40 14.07 34.60
C ASP A 29 23.40 13.92 35.73
N PHE A 30 23.92 12.71 35.91
CA PHE A 30 24.95 12.40 36.90
C PHE A 30 26.34 12.73 36.36
N SER A 31 27.22 13.17 37.19
CA SER A 31 28.57 13.60 36.81
C SER A 31 29.48 12.51 36.21
N PHE A 32 29.13 11.23 36.40
CA PHE A 32 29.90 10.08 35.88
C PHE A 32 29.42 9.58 34.50
N GLY A 33 28.54 10.33 33.81
CA GLY A 33 28.07 10.02 32.42
C GLY A 33 26.78 9.22 32.36
N LEU A 34 26.03 9.06 33.45
CA LEU A 34 24.71 8.48 33.50
C LEU A 34 23.65 9.59 33.43
N THR A 35 22.62 9.40 32.60
CA THR A 35 21.42 10.24 32.57
C THR A 35 20.22 9.38 32.88
N ALA A 36 19.41 9.76 33.85
CA ALA A 36 18.11 9.15 34.13
C ALA A 36 16.98 10.05 33.61
N LYS A 37 16.06 9.51 32.87
CA LYS A 37 14.91 10.25 32.29
C LYS A 37 13.61 9.49 32.53
N ALA A 38 12.61 10.21 33.01
CA ALA A 38 11.24 9.74 33.11
C ALA A 38 10.36 10.59 32.19
N THR A 39 9.56 9.97 31.34
CA THR A 39 8.63 10.65 30.41
C THR A 39 7.22 10.12 30.63
N PHE A 40 6.26 11.02 30.66
CA PHE A 40 4.84 10.72 30.65
C PHE A 40 4.16 11.50 29.54
N SER A 41 3.33 10.82 28.75
CA SER A 41 2.54 11.44 27.70
C SER A 41 1.07 11.05 27.84
N TYR A 42 0.21 12.02 27.74
CA TYR A 42 -1.21 11.82 27.62
C TYR A 42 -1.70 12.42 26.30
N ASN A 43 -2.29 11.59 25.45
CA ASN A 43 -2.89 12.02 24.20
C ASN A 43 -4.39 11.74 24.26
N TYR A 44 -5.19 12.74 23.96
CA TYR A 44 -6.64 12.60 23.83
C TYR A 44 -7.07 12.99 22.43
N THR A 45 -7.64 12.04 21.69
CA THR A 45 -8.23 12.27 20.38
C THR A 45 -9.74 12.11 20.48
N ASN A 46 -10.46 13.14 20.07
CA ASN A 46 -11.91 13.10 19.89
C ASN A 46 -12.23 13.36 18.41
N SER A 47 -12.91 12.42 17.77
CA SER A 47 -13.36 12.54 16.39
C SER A 47 -14.88 12.48 16.34
N ARG A 48 -15.48 13.45 15.66
CA ARG A 48 -16.91 13.47 15.38
C ARG A 48 -17.13 13.49 13.87
N PHE A 49 -17.85 12.50 13.40
CA PHE A 49 -18.43 12.46 12.06
C PHE A 49 -19.90 12.89 12.16
N ASP A 50 -20.32 13.75 11.25
CA ASP A 50 -21.72 14.17 11.07
C ASP A 50 -22.06 14.10 9.58
N GLY A 51 -22.94 13.18 9.22
CA GLY A 51 -23.39 12.98 7.85
C GLY A 51 -24.88 13.15 7.72
N TYR A 52 -25.30 13.88 6.70
CA TYR A 52 -26.71 14.08 6.35
C TYR A 52 -26.87 13.98 4.84
N GLN A 53 -27.69 13.06 4.36
CA GLN A 53 -28.09 12.94 2.97
C GLN A 53 -29.50 13.45 2.79
N TYR A 54 -29.69 14.37 1.87
CA TYR A 54 -31.00 14.87 1.47
C TYR A 54 -31.65 13.90 0.47
N ALA A 55 -32.98 13.95 0.38
CA ALA A 55 -33.68 13.24 -0.68
C ALA A 55 -33.46 13.98 -2.03
N TYR A 56 -33.03 13.24 -3.03
CA TYR A 56 -32.93 13.78 -4.38
C TYR A 56 -33.30 12.73 -5.42
N GLN A 57 -33.67 13.19 -6.60
CA GLN A 57 -34.01 12.33 -7.71
C GLN A 57 -33.23 12.74 -8.96
N ILE A 58 -32.74 11.74 -9.69
CA ILE A 58 -32.05 11.94 -10.97
C ILE A 58 -33.02 11.61 -12.09
N TYR A 59 -33.01 12.40 -13.14
CA TYR A 59 -33.85 12.20 -14.31
C TYR A 59 -33.00 11.87 -15.53
N THR A 60 -33.45 10.91 -16.32
CA THR A 60 -32.91 10.59 -17.65
C THR A 60 -33.85 11.11 -18.70
N TYR A 61 -33.34 11.89 -19.65
CA TYR A 61 -34.14 12.41 -20.76
C TYR A 61 -34.35 11.31 -21.81
N ASP A 62 -35.61 11.03 -22.11
CA ASP A 62 -36.04 10.17 -23.19
C ASP A 62 -36.34 11.03 -24.43
N LYS A 63 -35.43 10.98 -25.42
CA LYS A 63 -35.50 11.80 -26.64
C LYS A 63 -36.66 11.40 -27.56
N GLU A 64 -37.07 10.13 -27.56
CA GLU A 64 -38.13 9.65 -28.41
C GLU A 64 -39.52 10.11 -27.95
N LYS A 65 -39.67 10.22 -26.63
CA LYS A 65 -40.93 10.63 -26.00
C LYS A 65 -40.94 12.09 -25.53
N ASP A 66 -39.81 12.79 -25.67
CA ASP A 66 -39.61 14.14 -25.16
C ASP A 66 -40.00 14.28 -23.68
N THR A 67 -39.60 13.27 -22.86
CA THR A 67 -39.95 13.19 -21.44
C THR A 67 -38.73 12.95 -20.56
N TYR A 68 -38.81 13.37 -19.33
CA TYR A 68 -37.81 13.07 -18.27
C TYR A 68 -38.32 11.92 -17.42
N ASN A 69 -37.62 10.78 -17.48
CA ASN A 69 -37.90 9.62 -16.66
C ASN A 69 -37.07 9.70 -15.37
N GLY A 70 -37.74 9.82 -14.23
CA GLY A 70 -37.06 9.81 -12.92
C GLY A 70 -36.61 8.43 -12.53
N THR A 71 -35.39 8.32 -12.01
CA THR A 71 -34.95 7.15 -11.24
C THR A 71 -35.66 7.13 -9.90
N PRO A 72 -35.71 5.99 -9.18
CA PRO A 72 -36.16 5.98 -7.78
C PRO A 72 -35.42 7.05 -6.98
N ALA A 73 -36.15 7.79 -6.14
CA ALA A 73 -35.56 8.82 -5.30
C ALA A 73 -34.54 8.20 -4.35
N VAL A 74 -33.40 8.87 -4.18
CA VAL A 74 -32.42 8.50 -3.15
C VAL A 74 -33.00 8.91 -1.80
N GLY A 75 -33.07 7.98 -0.84
CA GLY A 75 -33.62 8.21 0.47
C GLY A 75 -32.74 9.11 1.34
N ARG A 76 -33.35 9.68 2.37
CA ARG A 76 -32.65 10.42 3.41
C ARG A 76 -31.92 9.46 4.34
N TRP A 77 -30.78 9.88 4.83
CA TRP A 77 -30.18 9.25 6.00
C TRP A 77 -29.40 10.30 6.79
N ARG A 78 -29.28 10.06 8.06
CA ARG A 78 -28.41 10.81 8.94
C ARG A 78 -27.59 9.84 9.79
N SER A 79 -26.30 10.14 9.93
CA SER A 79 -25.42 9.37 10.81
C SER A 79 -24.52 10.32 11.59
N GLN A 80 -24.41 10.06 12.88
CA GLN A 80 -23.44 10.69 13.76
C GLN A 80 -22.57 9.62 14.39
N ILE A 81 -21.26 9.83 14.35
CA ILE A 81 -20.29 8.93 15.00
C ILE A 81 -19.40 9.78 15.90
N ASP A 82 -19.42 9.47 17.18
CA ASP A 82 -18.54 10.06 18.18
C ASP A 82 -17.52 9.04 18.64
N ARG A 83 -16.23 9.33 18.46
CA ARG A 83 -15.13 8.48 18.89
C ARG A 83 -14.22 9.23 19.85
N SER A 84 -13.90 8.60 20.98
CA SER A 84 -13.00 9.12 22.00
C SER A 84 -11.86 8.13 22.22
N VAL A 85 -10.62 8.60 22.21
CA VAL A 85 -9.41 7.79 22.34
C VAL A 85 -8.46 8.47 23.31
N PRO A 86 -8.57 8.26 24.64
CA PRO A 86 -7.51 8.57 25.60
C PRO A 86 -6.38 7.54 25.45
N ALA A 87 -5.13 8.03 25.35
CA ALA A 87 -3.94 7.21 25.27
C ALA A 87 -2.91 7.69 26.28
N ARG A 88 -2.29 6.77 27.00
CA ARG A 88 -1.26 7.05 28.03
C ARG A 88 0.03 6.32 27.63
N TYR A 89 1.14 7.00 27.83
CA TYR A 89 2.46 6.45 27.60
C TYR A 89 3.39 6.86 28.74
N MET A 90 4.13 5.91 29.25
CA MET A 90 5.15 6.11 30.27
C MET A 90 6.47 5.46 29.82
N GLN A 91 7.57 6.16 30.01
CA GLN A 91 8.90 5.63 29.76
C GLN A 91 9.85 6.02 30.89
N LEU A 92 10.59 5.04 31.37
CA LEU A 92 11.76 5.22 32.27
C LEU A 92 12.98 4.81 31.48
N GLN A 93 14.01 5.67 31.44
CA GLN A 93 15.20 5.45 30.63
C GLN A 93 16.46 5.82 31.38
N LEU A 94 17.46 4.97 31.31
CA LEU A 94 18.83 5.20 31.74
C LEU A 94 19.73 5.22 30.52
N ASN A 95 20.50 6.28 30.36
CA ASN A 95 21.50 6.44 29.32
C ASN A 95 22.87 6.58 29.96
N TYR A 96 23.83 5.84 29.46
CA TYR A 96 25.22 5.94 29.88
C TYR A 96 26.11 6.16 28.66
N ALA A 97 26.99 7.12 28.71
CA ALA A 97 27.98 7.36 27.66
C ALA A 97 29.35 7.69 28.29
N LYS A 98 30.38 7.03 27.81
CA LYS A 98 31.76 7.25 28.27
C LYS A 98 32.77 6.98 27.18
N GLN A 99 33.73 7.86 27.07
CA GLN A 99 34.92 7.67 26.25
C GLN A 99 36.12 7.35 27.15
N ILE A 100 36.83 6.27 26.85
CA ILE A 100 38.03 5.85 27.54
C ILE A 100 39.12 5.61 26.50
N LYS A 101 40.03 6.58 26.29
CA LYS A 101 41.01 6.54 25.19
C LYS A 101 40.33 6.33 23.85
N ASN A 102 40.62 5.21 23.18
CA ASN A 102 40.07 4.85 21.86
C ASN A 102 38.76 4.03 21.96
N HIS A 103 38.21 3.86 23.16
CA HIS A 103 36.97 3.10 23.39
C HIS A 103 35.84 4.07 23.67
N ASN A 104 34.82 4.08 22.83
CA ASN A 104 33.58 4.80 23.05
C ASN A 104 32.47 3.78 23.36
N ILE A 105 31.84 3.92 24.51
CA ILE A 105 30.76 3.04 24.97
C ILE A 105 29.54 3.91 25.22
N SER A 106 28.40 3.52 24.67
CA SER A 106 27.12 4.05 25.08
C SER A 106 26.13 2.92 25.31
N ALA A 107 25.31 3.05 26.35
CA ALA A 107 24.31 2.07 26.74
C ALA A 107 22.99 2.76 27.06
N VAL A 108 21.89 2.11 26.70
CA VAL A 108 20.52 2.51 27.05
C VAL A 108 19.84 1.32 27.69
N LEU A 109 19.19 1.55 28.82
CA LEU A 109 18.24 0.64 29.44
C LEU A 109 16.93 1.40 29.62
N GLY A 110 15.83 0.88 29.10
CA GLY A 110 14.54 1.51 29.20
C GLY A 110 13.43 0.53 29.57
N TYR A 111 12.42 1.05 30.22
CA TYR A 111 11.12 0.41 30.38
C TYR A 111 10.07 1.35 29.85
N GLU A 112 9.16 0.83 29.00
CA GLU A 112 8.03 1.59 28.49
C GLU A 112 6.73 0.83 28.71
N ALA A 113 5.67 1.58 28.93
CA ALA A 113 4.31 1.05 29.00
C ALA A 113 3.36 2.02 28.32
N SER A 114 2.43 1.48 27.58
CA SER A 114 1.37 2.27 26.92
C SER A 114 0.04 1.55 27.03
N ASP A 115 -1.00 2.33 27.19
CA ASP A 115 -2.35 1.85 27.06
C ASP A 115 -3.23 2.90 26.39
N TYR A 116 -4.25 2.44 25.70
CA TYR A 116 -5.34 3.30 25.28
C TYR A 116 -6.65 2.52 25.30
N ASP A 117 -7.70 3.18 25.67
CA ASP A 117 -9.04 2.69 25.49
C ASP A 117 -9.79 3.61 24.51
N TRP A 118 -10.65 3.05 23.70
CA TRP A 118 -11.45 3.87 22.84
C TRP A 118 -12.93 3.45 22.91
N THR A 119 -13.75 4.47 22.85
CA THR A 119 -15.19 4.29 22.73
C THR A 119 -15.65 4.87 21.40
N LYS A 120 -16.61 4.23 20.77
CA LYS A 120 -17.24 4.71 19.54
C LYS A 120 -18.74 4.52 19.65
N LYS A 121 -19.48 5.63 19.54
CA LYS A 121 -20.94 5.63 19.50
C LYS A 121 -21.40 6.03 18.11
N THR A 122 -22.30 5.23 17.56
CA THR A 122 -22.88 5.46 16.24
C THR A 122 -24.39 5.60 16.40
N TYR A 123 -24.93 6.64 15.78
CA TYR A 123 -26.37 6.88 15.73
C TYR A 123 -26.76 7.07 14.27
N GLY A 124 -27.82 6.39 13.84
CA GLY A 124 -28.37 6.53 12.50
C GLY A 124 -29.87 6.72 12.55
N THR A 125 -30.37 7.59 11.68
CA THR A 125 -31.80 7.84 11.51
C THR A 125 -32.13 7.96 10.02
N GLU A 126 -33.42 7.84 9.71
CA GLU A 126 -33.96 8.16 8.39
C GLU A 126 -34.88 9.40 8.55
N PRO A 127 -34.34 10.61 8.30
CA PRO A 127 -35.09 11.85 8.52
C PRO A 127 -36.33 11.95 7.65
N SER A 128 -37.41 12.43 8.24
CA SER A 128 -38.68 12.65 7.53
C SER A 128 -38.63 13.86 6.58
N THR A 129 -37.73 14.83 6.85
CA THR A 129 -37.54 16.04 6.04
C THR A 129 -36.07 16.36 5.84
N ASP A 130 -35.75 17.25 4.88
CA ASP A 130 -34.39 17.75 4.66
C ASP A 130 -33.98 18.91 5.60
N TYR A 131 -34.88 19.35 6.47
CA TYR A 131 -34.71 20.59 7.25
C TYR A 131 -34.47 20.40 8.74
N LEU A 132 -34.64 19.18 9.27
CA LEU A 132 -34.46 18.89 10.70
C LEU A 132 -33.13 18.21 10.97
N PRO A 133 -32.09 18.96 11.38
CA PRO A 133 -30.74 18.40 11.52
C PRO A 133 -30.48 17.71 12.86
N LEU A 134 -31.45 17.61 13.77
CA LEU A 134 -31.27 17.02 15.09
C LEU A 134 -31.80 15.58 15.12
N LEU A 135 -31.01 14.66 15.68
CA LEU A 135 -31.37 13.24 15.79
C LEU A 135 -32.65 12.97 16.61
N GLN A 136 -33.00 13.88 17.52
CA GLN A 136 -34.14 13.72 18.42
C GLN A 136 -35.51 13.77 17.73
N PHE A 137 -35.56 14.20 16.47
CA PHE A 137 -36.83 14.34 15.73
C PHE A 137 -37.22 13.07 14.96
N ASP A 138 -36.32 12.09 14.87
CA ASP A 138 -36.51 10.89 14.08
C ASP A 138 -36.25 9.64 14.93
N GLU A 139 -36.87 8.52 14.56
CA GLU A 139 -36.57 7.24 15.19
C GLU A 139 -35.16 6.76 14.82
N LEU A 140 -34.44 6.23 15.80
CA LEU A 140 -33.15 5.61 15.57
C LEU A 140 -33.33 4.28 14.81
N ASN A 141 -32.81 4.21 13.59
CA ASN A 141 -32.80 2.98 12.79
C ASN A 141 -31.47 2.21 12.90
N SER A 142 -30.44 2.84 13.41
CA SER A 142 -29.20 2.17 13.77
C SER A 142 -28.58 2.78 15.02
N PHE A 143 -28.06 1.90 15.88
CA PHE A 143 -27.34 2.28 17.09
C PHE A 143 -26.14 1.35 17.26
N GLY A 144 -24.97 1.93 17.54
CA GLY A 144 -23.75 1.19 17.85
C GLY A 144 -23.08 1.78 19.10
N ASP A 145 -22.68 0.91 20.02
CA ASP A 145 -21.85 1.25 21.17
C ASP A 145 -20.68 0.27 21.22
N GLU A 146 -19.49 0.75 20.88
CA GLU A 146 -18.28 -0.06 20.75
C GLU A 146 -17.24 0.42 21.75
N TRP A 147 -16.53 -0.51 22.34
CA TRP A 147 -15.41 -0.24 23.23
C TRP A 147 -14.26 -1.21 22.94
N SER A 148 -13.03 -0.73 23.04
CA SER A 148 -11.84 -1.55 22.98
C SER A 148 -10.74 -0.98 23.87
N TYR A 149 -9.90 -1.88 24.38
CA TYR A 149 -8.76 -1.54 25.23
C TYR A 149 -7.50 -2.21 24.70
N GLU A 150 -6.40 -1.48 24.68
CA GLU A 150 -5.10 -2.02 24.31
C GLU A 150 -4.04 -1.62 25.34
N ALA A 151 -3.13 -2.54 25.65
CA ALA A 151 -2.02 -2.30 26.57
C ALA A 151 -0.78 -3.07 26.14
N ARG A 152 0.36 -2.41 26.20
CA ARG A 152 1.67 -2.98 25.91
C ARG A 152 2.69 -2.49 26.93
N ALA A 153 3.68 -3.33 27.20
CA ALA A 153 4.81 -2.94 28.02
C ALA A 153 6.07 -3.65 27.51
N GLY A 154 7.22 -3.02 27.67
CA GLY A 154 8.46 -3.61 27.19
C GLY A 154 9.71 -3.07 27.86
N TRP A 155 10.73 -3.90 27.85
CA TRP A 155 12.09 -3.53 28.22
C TRP A 155 12.94 -3.35 26.97
N ILE A 156 13.79 -2.32 26.96
CA ILE A 156 14.69 -1.97 25.87
C ILE A 156 16.10 -1.94 26.41
N GLY A 157 16.99 -2.72 25.80
CA GLY A 157 18.43 -2.67 26.07
C GLY A 157 19.20 -2.40 24.79
N ARG A 158 20.14 -1.45 24.80
CA ARG A 158 21.03 -1.15 23.69
C ARG A 158 22.42 -0.83 24.20
N ILE A 159 23.43 -1.41 23.56
CA ILE A 159 24.84 -1.13 23.83
C ILE A 159 25.50 -0.84 22.48
N ASN A 160 26.15 0.31 22.38
CA ASN A 160 27.04 0.65 21.26
C ASN A 160 28.47 0.67 21.77
N TYR A 161 29.34 0.06 21.00
CA TYR A 161 30.77 0.06 21.21
C TYR A 161 31.50 0.46 19.94
N ASP A 162 32.36 1.43 20.06
CA ASP A 162 33.22 1.92 18.98
C ASP A 162 34.69 1.87 19.49
N PHE A 163 35.51 1.15 18.74
CA PHE A 163 36.94 1.10 19.00
C PHE A 163 37.69 1.85 17.91
N ALA A 164 38.39 2.94 18.33
CA ALA A 164 39.24 3.77 17.50
C ALA A 164 38.54 4.35 16.26
N HIS A 165 37.21 4.46 16.26
CA HIS A 165 36.36 4.84 15.14
C HIS A 165 36.45 3.91 13.90
N LYS A 166 37.01 2.70 14.12
CA LYS A 166 37.23 1.68 13.07
C LYS A 166 36.23 0.53 13.15
N TYR A 167 36.07 -0.03 14.33
CA TYR A 167 35.25 -1.20 14.59
C TYR A 167 34.07 -0.80 15.44
N LEU A 168 32.90 -0.96 14.85
CA LEU A 168 31.62 -0.55 15.43
C LEU A 168 30.80 -1.79 15.71
N VAL A 169 30.27 -1.91 16.93
CA VAL A 169 29.35 -2.99 17.32
C VAL A 169 28.16 -2.39 18.04
N GLU A 170 26.98 -2.81 17.65
CA GLU A 170 25.74 -2.50 18.36
C GLU A 170 25.04 -3.80 18.76
N LEU A 171 24.64 -3.89 20.01
CA LEU A 171 23.78 -4.93 20.54
C LEU A 171 22.46 -4.29 20.97
N LEU A 172 21.37 -4.86 20.50
CA LEU A 172 20.00 -4.43 20.82
C LEU A 172 19.22 -5.62 21.36
N ALA A 173 18.39 -5.40 22.36
CA ALA A 173 17.42 -6.38 22.83
C ALA A 173 16.14 -5.68 23.26
N ARG A 174 15.00 -6.25 22.87
CA ARG A 174 13.67 -5.87 23.38
C ARG A 174 12.97 -7.09 23.98
N TYR A 175 12.27 -6.87 25.07
CA TYR A 175 11.42 -7.85 25.70
C TYR A 175 10.03 -7.24 25.88
N ASP A 176 9.13 -7.52 24.93
CA ASP A 176 7.85 -6.85 24.79
C ASP A 176 6.68 -7.78 25.15
N GLY A 177 5.73 -7.24 25.91
CA GLY A 177 4.49 -7.91 26.30
C GLY A 177 3.26 -7.25 25.68
N SER A 178 2.34 -8.08 25.16
CA SER A 178 1.09 -7.64 24.58
C SER A 178 -0.12 -8.29 25.27
N TYR A 179 -1.14 -7.49 25.48
CA TYR A 179 -2.41 -7.93 26.06
C TYR A 179 -3.20 -8.91 25.14
N LEU A 180 -2.88 -8.96 23.84
CA LEU A 180 -3.58 -9.80 22.85
C LEU A 180 -3.34 -11.30 23.04
N TYR A 181 -2.26 -11.68 23.74
CA TYR A 181 -1.88 -13.07 23.91
C TYR A 181 -2.19 -13.60 25.30
N ALA A 182 -2.44 -14.90 25.38
CA ALA A 182 -2.55 -15.61 26.66
C ALA A 182 -1.31 -15.41 27.52
N ALA A 183 -1.46 -15.48 28.84
CA ALA A 183 -0.40 -15.13 29.81
C ALA A 183 0.96 -15.81 29.51
N ASN A 184 0.94 -17.08 29.09
CA ASN A 184 2.15 -17.88 28.80
C ASN A 184 2.83 -17.50 27.50
N ASN A 185 2.15 -16.85 26.56
CA ASN A 185 2.64 -16.49 25.22
C ASN A 185 2.73 -14.97 25.01
N ARG A 186 2.49 -14.20 26.09
CA ARG A 186 2.36 -12.74 26.05
C ARG A 186 3.67 -12.03 25.74
N TRP A 187 4.79 -12.54 26.27
CA TRP A 187 6.08 -11.90 26.19
C TRP A 187 6.94 -12.46 25.07
N GLY A 188 7.50 -11.57 24.23
CA GLY A 188 8.42 -11.89 23.15
C GLY A 188 9.78 -11.26 23.36
N PHE A 189 10.86 -12.03 23.07
CA PHE A 189 12.24 -11.52 23.09
C PHE A 189 12.74 -11.31 21.67
N PHE A 190 13.27 -10.11 21.39
CA PHE A 190 13.65 -9.64 20.05
C PHE A 190 15.07 -9.07 20.10
N PRO A 191 16.10 -9.89 19.81
CA PRO A 191 17.49 -9.45 19.79
C PRO A 191 17.87 -8.82 18.44
N GLY A 192 18.93 -8.01 18.47
CA GLY A 192 19.57 -7.48 17.28
C GLY A 192 21.05 -7.26 17.48
N VAL A 193 21.83 -7.44 16.41
CA VAL A 193 23.25 -7.13 16.37
C VAL A 193 23.60 -6.44 15.06
N SER A 194 24.45 -5.43 15.14
CA SER A 194 25.00 -4.72 13.99
C SER A 194 26.50 -4.57 14.16
N ILE A 195 27.24 -4.75 13.10
CA ILE A 195 28.68 -4.56 13.02
C ILE A 195 29.02 -3.62 11.87
N GLY A 196 30.02 -2.79 12.09
CA GLY A 196 30.57 -1.88 11.09
C GLY A 196 32.08 -1.88 11.12
N TRP A 197 32.68 -1.86 9.94
CA TRP A 197 34.13 -1.74 9.78
C TRP A 197 34.45 -0.59 8.83
N ARG A 198 35.11 0.44 9.37
CA ARG A 198 35.62 1.56 8.58
C ARG A 198 36.99 1.21 8.02
N ILE A 199 36.98 0.61 6.84
CA ILE A 199 38.17 0.12 6.13
C ILE A 199 39.12 1.29 5.81
N SER A 200 38.55 2.47 5.52
CA SER A 200 39.31 3.70 5.24
C SER A 200 40.24 4.12 6.37
N GLU A 201 39.96 3.70 7.62
CA GLU A 201 40.80 4.01 8.79
C GLU A 201 41.96 3.02 8.98
N GLU A 202 42.06 1.98 8.16
CA GLU A 202 43.13 1.00 8.24
C GLU A 202 44.43 1.49 7.57
N LYS A 203 45.58 1.07 8.11
CA LYS A 203 46.88 1.45 7.59
C LYS A 203 47.12 1.01 6.15
N PHE A 204 46.63 -0.16 5.76
CA PHE A 204 46.75 -0.67 4.40
C PHE A 204 45.96 0.17 3.37
N PHE A 205 44.97 0.97 3.83
CA PHE A 205 44.12 1.78 2.99
C PHE A 205 44.74 3.17 2.68
N GLU A 206 45.82 3.57 3.34
CA GLU A 206 46.46 4.90 3.21
C GLU A 206 46.72 5.30 1.76
N LYS A 207 47.12 4.34 0.90
CA LYS A 207 47.38 4.61 -0.53
C LYS A 207 46.14 5.01 -1.33
N LEU A 208 44.96 4.64 -0.86
CA LEU A 208 43.66 4.93 -1.51
C LEU A 208 42.99 6.20 -0.96
N ARG A 209 43.45 6.73 0.17
CA ARG A 209 42.88 7.94 0.80
C ARG A 209 42.85 9.20 -0.07
N PRO A 210 43.79 9.43 -1.04
CA PRO A 210 43.67 10.57 -1.93
C PRO A 210 42.45 10.55 -2.83
N VAL A 211 41.83 9.39 -3.04
CA VAL A 211 40.65 9.18 -3.90
C VAL A 211 39.43 8.80 -3.07
N VAL A 212 39.61 7.95 -2.06
CA VAL A 212 38.51 7.42 -1.20
C VAL A 212 38.65 8.06 0.19
N ASP A 213 37.73 8.95 0.52
CA ASP A 213 37.71 9.67 1.79
C ASP A 213 37.22 8.79 2.95
N ASP A 214 36.17 8.00 2.72
CA ASP A 214 35.63 7.05 3.68
C ASP A 214 35.05 5.82 3.00
N LEU A 215 35.31 4.65 3.54
CA LEU A 215 34.70 3.38 3.17
C LEU A 215 34.38 2.60 4.43
N LYS A 216 33.08 2.36 4.63
CA LYS A 216 32.55 1.57 5.73
C LYS A 216 31.71 0.43 5.18
N ILE A 217 31.98 -0.79 5.60
CA ILE A 217 31.12 -1.97 5.37
C ILE A 217 30.33 -2.22 6.66
N ARG A 218 29.07 -2.59 6.52
CA ARG A 218 28.17 -2.87 7.64
C ARG A 218 27.36 -4.12 7.38
N ALA A 219 27.07 -4.85 8.45
CA ALA A 219 26.14 -5.97 8.43
C ALA A 219 25.31 -5.96 9.70
N SER A 220 24.06 -6.35 9.59
CA SER A 220 23.18 -6.44 10.75
C SER A 220 22.18 -7.59 10.61
N ILE A 221 21.78 -8.12 11.76
CA ILE A 221 20.63 -9.01 11.89
C ILE A 221 19.85 -8.57 13.11
N GLY A 222 18.54 -8.35 12.94
CA GLY A 222 17.68 -7.91 14.02
C GLY A 222 16.30 -8.52 13.92
N GLN A 223 15.68 -8.74 15.08
CA GLN A 223 14.34 -9.31 15.18
C GLN A 223 13.37 -8.29 15.78
N THR A 224 12.13 -8.25 15.24
CA THR A 224 11.00 -7.50 15.80
C THR A 224 9.77 -8.39 15.84
N GLY A 225 8.88 -8.15 16.81
CA GLY A 225 7.60 -8.80 16.92
C GLY A 225 6.48 -7.98 16.26
N THR A 226 5.48 -8.66 15.71
CA THR A 226 4.22 -8.03 15.27
C THR A 226 3.03 -8.87 15.72
N GLU A 227 1.92 -8.18 16.01
CA GLU A 227 0.65 -8.74 16.48
C GLU A 227 -0.35 -8.93 15.34
N LYS A 228 0.13 -9.28 14.15
CA LYS A 228 -0.71 -9.43 12.96
C LYS A 228 -1.74 -10.55 13.13
N ASP A 229 -2.97 -10.26 12.68
CA ASP A 229 -4.09 -11.22 12.61
C ASP A 229 -4.54 -11.82 13.96
N VAL A 230 -4.29 -11.12 15.08
CA VAL A 230 -4.75 -11.48 16.43
C VAL A 230 -5.80 -10.45 16.88
N LYS A 231 -6.93 -10.92 17.34
CA LYS A 231 -8.02 -10.05 17.81
C LYS A 231 -8.06 -9.98 19.33
N LEU A 232 -8.71 -8.95 19.83
CA LEU A 232 -8.92 -8.73 21.25
C LEU A 232 -9.63 -9.93 21.90
N PHE A 233 -9.02 -10.46 22.96
CA PHE A 233 -9.55 -11.56 23.77
C PHE A 233 -9.81 -12.89 23.02
N ASP A 234 -9.17 -13.13 21.89
CA ASP A 234 -9.29 -14.40 21.16
C ASP A 234 -8.82 -15.61 21.98
N TYR A 235 -8.00 -15.39 23.01
CA TYR A 235 -7.55 -16.44 23.93
C TYR A 235 -8.56 -16.79 25.03
N LEU A 236 -9.69 -16.06 25.12
CA LEU A 236 -10.76 -16.33 26.07
C LEU A 236 -11.95 -17.03 25.39
N SER A 237 -12.61 -17.91 26.13
CA SER A 237 -13.93 -18.40 25.73
C SER A 237 -14.91 -17.23 25.74
N GLY A 238 -15.84 -17.21 24.81
CA GLY A 238 -16.80 -16.13 24.72
C GLY A 238 -18.04 -16.49 23.90
N TYR A 239 -18.98 -15.57 23.89
CA TYR A 239 -20.21 -15.66 23.13
C TYR A 239 -20.37 -14.44 22.24
N THR A 240 -21.03 -14.62 21.11
CA THR A 240 -21.49 -13.54 20.23
C THR A 240 -22.98 -13.33 20.46
N TRP A 241 -23.35 -12.07 20.73
CA TRP A 241 -24.72 -11.63 20.82
C TRP A 241 -25.31 -11.39 19.42
N ASN A 242 -26.60 -11.56 19.25
CA ASN A 242 -27.35 -11.44 18.01
C ASN A 242 -26.98 -12.49 16.92
N ASN A 243 -26.32 -13.57 17.30
CA ASN A 243 -26.11 -14.74 16.47
C ASN A 243 -26.88 -15.93 17.01
N GLY A 244 -27.59 -16.65 16.20
CA GLY A 244 -28.42 -17.77 16.67
C GLY A 244 -29.85 -17.31 16.98
N ASN A 245 -30.56 -17.08 15.91
CA ASN A 245 -31.98 -16.74 15.99
C ASN A 245 -32.78 -18.02 16.11
N ALA A 246 -33.65 -18.08 17.11
CA ALA A 246 -34.67 -19.11 17.26
C ALA A 246 -36.04 -18.47 17.06
N VAL A 247 -36.97 -19.23 16.50
CA VAL A 247 -38.38 -18.83 16.46
C VAL A 247 -39.07 -19.51 17.62
N LEU A 248 -39.56 -18.73 18.58
CA LEU A 248 -40.34 -19.21 19.73
C LEU A 248 -41.72 -18.56 19.65
N ASP A 249 -42.76 -19.37 19.65
CA ASP A 249 -44.16 -18.92 19.56
C ASP A 249 -44.45 -17.99 18.35
N GLY A 250 -43.72 -18.20 17.21
CA GLY A 250 -43.86 -17.40 16.00
C GLY A 250 -43.04 -16.12 15.99
N GLU A 251 -42.35 -15.77 17.07
CA GLU A 251 -41.51 -14.60 17.18
C GLU A 251 -40.02 -14.98 17.06
N LEU A 252 -39.27 -14.12 16.36
CA LEU A 252 -37.81 -14.28 16.19
C LEU A 252 -37.10 -13.82 17.47
N VAL A 253 -36.49 -14.76 18.18
CA VAL A 253 -35.76 -14.50 19.42
C VAL A 253 -34.26 -14.49 19.13
N THR A 254 -33.60 -13.40 19.50
CA THR A 254 -32.14 -13.27 19.44
C THR A 254 -31.47 -14.05 20.56
N GLY A 255 -30.39 -14.76 20.23
CA GLY A 255 -29.67 -15.60 21.15
C GLY A 255 -28.19 -15.32 21.26
N LEU A 256 -27.51 -16.18 22.01
CA LEU A 256 -26.07 -16.22 22.18
C LEU A 256 -25.51 -17.42 21.42
N ASN A 257 -24.49 -17.21 20.60
CA ASN A 257 -23.68 -18.29 20.03
C ASN A 257 -22.29 -18.30 20.63
N GLN A 258 -21.76 -19.48 20.87
CA GLN A 258 -20.36 -19.62 21.28
C GLN A 258 -19.45 -19.10 20.17
N ARG A 259 -18.45 -18.30 20.55
CA ARG A 259 -17.54 -17.63 19.61
C ARG A 259 -16.57 -18.57 18.91
N GLY A 260 -16.53 -19.84 19.24
CA GLY A 260 -15.58 -20.84 18.77
C GLY A 260 -14.56 -21.22 19.84
N LEU A 261 -13.54 -21.97 19.46
CA LEU A 261 -12.51 -22.40 20.38
C LEU A 261 -11.57 -21.23 20.75
N PRO A 262 -11.16 -21.07 22.02
CA PRO A 262 -10.20 -20.05 22.43
C PRO A 262 -8.83 -20.31 21.80
N ILE A 263 -8.19 -19.24 21.32
CA ILE A 263 -6.88 -19.30 20.65
C ILE A 263 -5.76 -19.05 21.66
N THR A 264 -5.37 -20.07 22.40
CA THR A 264 -4.40 -19.95 23.49
C THR A 264 -2.94 -20.11 23.04
N ASN A 265 -2.69 -20.64 21.83
CA ASN A 265 -1.37 -21.02 21.35
C ASN A 265 -0.69 -19.95 20.49
N LEU A 266 -1.40 -18.89 20.11
CA LEU A 266 -0.79 -17.80 19.34
C LEU A 266 0.20 -17.00 20.18
N SER A 267 1.28 -16.63 19.53
CA SER A 267 2.31 -15.74 20.02
C SER A 267 2.75 -14.78 18.91
N TRP A 268 3.72 -13.95 19.20
CA TRP A 268 4.26 -12.97 18.28
C TRP A 268 4.69 -13.56 16.94
N THR A 269 4.22 -12.97 15.86
CA THR A 269 4.83 -13.15 14.54
C THR A 269 6.18 -12.44 14.54
N LYS A 270 7.26 -13.12 14.18
CA LYS A 270 8.61 -12.61 14.24
C LYS A 270 9.10 -12.15 12.87
N ASN A 271 9.62 -10.93 12.80
CA ASN A 271 10.26 -10.38 11.62
C ASN A 271 11.76 -10.32 11.86
N THR A 272 12.53 -11.15 11.18
CA THR A 272 14.00 -11.15 11.24
C THR A 272 14.54 -10.50 9.98
N THR A 273 15.20 -9.35 10.12
CA THR A 273 15.83 -8.64 9.02
C THR A 273 17.34 -8.83 9.06
N SER A 274 17.89 -9.39 7.99
CA SER A 274 19.33 -9.45 7.72
C SER A 274 19.67 -8.42 6.65
N ASN A 275 20.70 -7.62 6.89
CA ASN A 275 21.13 -6.56 5.97
C ASN A 275 22.66 -6.59 5.86
N ILE A 276 23.16 -6.35 4.65
CA ILE A 276 24.57 -6.06 4.37
C ILE A 276 24.64 -4.83 3.46
N GLY A 277 25.53 -3.91 3.79
CA GLY A 277 25.67 -2.69 3.02
C GLY A 277 27.03 -2.06 3.14
N PHE A 278 27.25 -1.01 2.38
CA PHE A 278 28.44 -0.17 2.45
C PHE A 278 28.09 1.31 2.28
N ASP A 279 28.91 2.15 2.92
CA ASP A 279 28.91 3.59 2.76
C ASP A 279 30.28 3.99 2.18
N LEU A 280 30.29 4.68 1.04
CA LEU A 280 31.49 5.10 0.32
C LEU A 280 31.43 6.60 0.05
N THR A 281 32.52 7.29 0.42
CA THR A 281 32.72 8.72 0.12
C THR A 281 34.04 8.87 -0.61
N MET A 282 34.05 9.63 -1.73
CA MET A 282 35.22 9.79 -2.59
C MET A 282 35.38 11.24 -3.07
N PHE A 283 36.61 11.54 -3.56
CA PHE A 283 36.95 12.79 -4.26
C PHE A 283 36.73 14.04 -3.40
N ASN A 284 37.19 14.04 -2.14
CA ASN A 284 37.00 15.12 -1.19
C ASN A 284 35.51 15.38 -0.91
N ASN A 285 34.77 14.34 -0.57
CA ASN A 285 33.32 14.32 -0.28
C ASN A 285 32.40 14.71 -1.45
N ARG A 286 32.89 14.69 -2.68
CA ARG A 286 32.08 15.01 -3.85
C ARG A 286 31.13 13.86 -4.23
N LEU A 287 31.61 12.62 -4.19
CA LEU A 287 30.81 11.42 -4.46
C LEU A 287 30.47 10.70 -3.16
N LYS A 288 29.19 10.45 -2.94
CA LYS A 288 28.70 9.60 -1.84
C LYS A 288 27.85 8.49 -2.42
N ILE A 289 28.12 7.26 -2.01
CA ILE A 289 27.34 6.06 -2.40
C ILE A 289 26.98 5.29 -1.14
N THR A 290 25.70 4.97 -1.00
CA THR A 290 25.21 4.04 0.00
C THR A 290 24.46 2.93 -0.72
N ALA A 291 24.73 1.67 -0.40
CA ALA A 291 24.01 0.55 -0.97
C ALA A 291 23.80 -0.55 0.07
N ASP A 292 22.64 -1.17 0.02
CA ASP A 292 22.18 -2.21 0.91
C ASP A 292 21.53 -3.35 0.15
N ALA A 293 21.77 -4.57 0.60
CA ALA A 293 20.98 -5.75 0.25
C ALA A 293 20.38 -6.32 1.54
N PHE A 294 19.09 -6.62 1.50
CA PHE A 294 18.38 -7.08 2.68
C PHE A 294 17.46 -8.26 2.40
N ARG A 295 17.25 -9.03 3.45
CA ARG A 295 16.23 -10.07 3.51
C ARG A 295 15.50 -9.96 4.85
N LYS A 296 14.16 -9.81 4.79
CA LYS A 296 13.27 -9.79 5.93
C LYS A 296 12.44 -11.06 5.93
N ASP A 297 12.76 -11.99 6.82
CA ASP A 297 11.98 -13.21 7.04
C ASP A 297 10.89 -12.95 8.08
N ILE A 298 9.65 -13.29 7.74
CA ILE A 298 8.48 -13.20 8.61
C ILE A 298 8.08 -14.63 8.96
N THR A 299 8.25 -15.02 10.21
CA THR A 299 7.99 -16.37 10.70
C THR A 299 6.88 -16.41 11.73
N GLY A 300 6.15 -17.51 11.78
CA GLY A 300 5.04 -17.66 12.70
C GLY A 300 3.81 -16.83 12.28
N VAL A 301 3.58 -16.66 10.98
CA VAL A 301 2.35 -16.02 10.50
C VAL A 301 1.16 -16.95 10.80
N PRO A 302 0.09 -16.43 11.45
CA PRO A 302 -1.08 -17.25 11.77
C PRO A 302 -1.70 -17.89 10.55
N ALA A 303 -1.96 -19.19 10.63
CA ALA A 303 -2.61 -19.96 9.56
C ALA A 303 -3.42 -21.13 10.15
N ALA A 304 -4.41 -21.57 9.37
CA ALA A 304 -5.20 -22.74 9.72
C ALA A 304 -4.41 -24.05 9.58
N ARG A 305 -4.74 -25.01 10.42
CA ARG A 305 -4.20 -26.38 10.30
C ARG A 305 -5.02 -27.18 9.31
N TYR A 306 -4.41 -27.46 8.15
CA TYR A 306 -5.04 -28.28 7.10
C TYR A 306 -4.78 -29.79 7.23
N ASP A 307 -3.87 -30.18 8.11
CA ASP A 307 -3.52 -31.59 8.36
C ASP A 307 -4.46 -32.28 9.37
N VAL A 308 -5.25 -31.52 10.11
CA VAL A 308 -6.25 -32.03 11.04
C VAL A 308 -7.64 -31.84 10.46
N LEU A 309 -8.37 -32.92 10.28
CA LEU A 309 -9.76 -32.90 9.84
C LEU A 309 -10.66 -32.94 11.06
N LEU A 310 -11.47 -31.92 11.22
CA LEU A 310 -12.63 -31.97 12.10
C LEU A 310 -13.86 -32.29 11.27
N PRO A 311 -14.67 -33.27 11.68
CA PRO A 311 -15.98 -33.50 11.09
C PRO A 311 -16.85 -32.23 11.22
N SER A 312 -17.65 -31.94 10.19
CA SER A 312 -18.54 -30.78 10.19
C SER A 312 -19.54 -30.77 11.35
N GLU A 313 -19.87 -31.95 11.85
CA GLU A 313 -20.79 -32.18 12.98
C GLU A 313 -20.25 -31.61 14.29
N VAL A 314 -18.94 -31.41 14.40
CA VAL A 314 -18.34 -30.75 15.59
C VAL A 314 -18.76 -29.29 15.71
N GLY A 315 -19.10 -28.65 14.56
CA GLY A 315 -19.57 -27.26 14.53
C GLY A 315 -18.50 -26.21 14.79
N TYR A 316 -17.21 -26.60 14.89
CA TYR A 316 -16.08 -25.68 15.11
C TYR A 316 -14.99 -25.89 14.05
N SER A 317 -14.30 -24.81 13.73
CA SER A 317 -13.01 -24.87 13.03
C SER A 317 -11.86 -24.81 14.04
N LEU A 318 -10.73 -25.41 13.69
CA LEU A 318 -9.52 -25.29 14.50
C LEU A 318 -9.03 -23.83 14.50
N PRO A 319 -8.54 -23.33 15.64
CA PRO A 319 -7.92 -22.03 15.71
C PRO A 319 -6.64 -21.96 14.86
N ASN A 320 -6.30 -20.75 14.42
CA ASN A 320 -5.03 -20.51 13.74
C ASN A 320 -3.85 -20.73 14.71
N GLU A 321 -2.73 -21.17 14.15
CA GLU A 321 -1.45 -21.33 14.85
C GLU A 321 -0.34 -20.58 14.09
N ASN A 322 0.80 -20.31 14.72
CA ASN A 322 1.94 -19.62 14.11
C ASN A 322 2.72 -20.55 13.17
N LEU A 323 2.27 -20.74 11.93
CA LEU A 323 2.71 -21.79 11.03
C LEU A 323 3.45 -21.30 9.78
N ASN A 324 2.96 -20.25 9.10
CA ASN A 324 3.47 -19.84 7.80
C ASN A 324 4.74 -18.99 7.90
N LYS A 325 5.55 -19.03 6.81
CA LYS A 325 6.74 -18.19 6.64
C LYS A 325 6.70 -17.43 5.33
N GLN A 326 7.14 -16.19 5.38
CA GLN A 326 7.19 -15.27 4.27
C GLN A 326 8.52 -14.52 4.28
N ALA A 327 8.95 -13.99 3.15
CA ALA A 327 10.13 -13.13 3.09
C ALA A 327 9.91 -11.93 2.17
N TYR A 328 10.55 -10.82 2.49
CA TYR A 328 10.81 -9.73 1.58
C TYR A 328 12.30 -9.69 1.28
N ILE A 329 12.65 -9.69 -0.01
CA ILE A 329 14.04 -9.72 -0.47
C ILE A 329 14.22 -8.50 -1.36
N GLY A 330 15.27 -7.70 -1.08
CA GLY A 330 15.46 -6.47 -1.79
C GLY A 330 16.87 -5.93 -1.74
N ALA A 331 17.04 -4.84 -2.49
CA ALA A 331 18.23 -4.02 -2.49
C ALA A 331 17.84 -2.56 -2.65
N GLU A 332 18.61 -1.67 -2.04
CA GLU A 332 18.42 -0.23 -2.16
C GLU A 332 19.76 0.47 -2.27
N GLY A 333 19.75 1.63 -2.86
CA GLY A 333 20.96 2.42 -2.98
C GLY A 333 20.70 3.87 -3.30
N MET A 334 21.69 4.69 -2.98
CA MET A 334 21.70 6.12 -3.24
C MET A 334 23.08 6.54 -3.69
N VAL A 335 23.15 7.38 -4.72
CA VAL A 335 24.36 8.03 -5.22
C VAL A 335 24.15 9.53 -5.21
N THR A 336 25.08 10.28 -4.67
CA THR A 336 25.06 11.74 -4.67
C THR A 336 26.40 12.26 -5.14
N TRP A 337 26.36 13.15 -6.13
CA TRP A 337 27.51 13.91 -6.58
C TRP A 337 27.29 15.40 -6.30
N THR A 338 28.23 16.03 -5.60
CA THR A 338 28.19 17.47 -5.31
C THR A 338 29.53 18.08 -5.73
N ASP A 339 29.48 19.10 -6.57
CA ASP A 339 30.70 19.78 -7.05
C ASP A 339 30.38 21.22 -7.44
N HIS A 340 31.42 21.96 -7.93
CA HIS A 340 31.27 23.30 -8.45
C HIS A 340 32.12 23.52 -9.70
N ILE A 341 31.64 24.37 -10.59
CA ILE A 341 32.38 24.83 -11.79
C ILE A 341 32.32 26.36 -11.77
N GLY A 342 33.44 26.99 -11.37
CA GLY A 342 33.46 28.43 -11.10
C GLY A 342 32.41 28.80 -10.02
N ASP A 343 31.48 29.70 -10.36
CA ASP A 343 30.42 30.15 -9.44
C ASP A 343 29.19 29.22 -9.43
N LEU A 344 29.12 28.20 -10.27
CA LEU A 344 28.03 27.24 -10.33
C LEU A 344 28.30 26.09 -9.36
N ASN A 345 27.49 25.99 -8.31
CA ASN A 345 27.42 24.81 -7.44
C ASN A 345 26.31 23.89 -7.93
N TYR A 346 26.58 22.59 -7.97
CA TYR A 346 25.55 21.61 -8.36
C TYR A 346 25.60 20.36 -7.51
N THR A 347 24.43 19.78 -7.32
CA THR A 347 24.23 18.49 -6.66
C THR A 347 23.31 17.66 -7.52
N VAL A 348 23.73 16.43 -7.82
CA VAL A 348 22.90 15.43 -8.52
C VAL A 348 22.84 14.20 -7.65
N SER A 349 21.64 13.75 -7.33
CA SER A 349 21.43 12.53 -6.59
C SER A 349 20.44 11.61 -7.28
N GLY A 350 20.66 10.30 -7.12
CA GLY A 350 19.75 9.26 -7.59
C GLY A 350 19.62 8.17 -6.51
N ASN A 351 18.43 7.63 -6.37
CA ASN A 351 18.17 6.50 -5.48
C ASN A 351 17.32 5.45 -6.19
N PHE A 352 17.44 4.22 -5.73
CA PHE A 352 16.56 3.14 -6.13
C PHE A 352 16.25 2.22 -4.95
N THR A 353 15.09 1.58 -5.00
CA THR A 353 14.68 0.53 -4.08
C THR A 353 14.00 -0.56 -4.89
N PHE A 354 14.45 -1.79 -4.70
CA PHE A 354 13.81 -2.99 -5.21
C PHE A 354 13.44 -3.86 -4.03
N SER A 355 12.17 -4.28 -3.92
CA SER A 355 11.72 -5.17 -2.86
C SER A 355 10.59 -6.07 -3.35
N ARG A 356 10.75 -7.38 -3.18
CA ARG A 356 9.72 -8.33 -3.60
C ARG A 356 9.42 -9.34 -2.50
N TYR A 357 8.11 -9.57 -2.31
CA TYR A 357 7.58 -10.59 -1.42
C TYR A 357 7.76 -11.99 -2.00
N LYS A 358 8.07 -12.95 -1.12
CA LYS A 358 8.11 -14.38 -1.45
C LYS A 358 7.44 -15.17 -0.33
N SER A 359 6.51 -16.05 -0.66
CA SER A 359 6.04 -17.07 0.26
C SER A 359 7.10 -18.16 0.39
N ILE A 360 7.56 -18.47 1.59
CA ILE A 360 8.63 -19.43 1.84
C ILE A 360 8.04 -20.78 2.19
N GLU A 361 7.10 -20.80 3.12
CA GLU A 361 6.46 -22.02 3.61
C GLU A 361 4.98 -21.74 3.87
N THR A 362 4.13 -22.61 3.36
CA THR A 362 2.70 -22.62 3.61
C THR A 362 2.34 -23.95 4.27
N TYR A 363 1.71 -23.91 5.44
CA TYR A 363 1.49 -25.12 6.21
C TYR A 363 0.45 -26.04 5.56
N LYS A 364 0.95 -27.12 4.95
CA LYS A 364 0.17 -28.26 4.39
C LYS A 364 -1.16 -27.88 3.71
N PRO A 365 -1.18 -26.94 2.75
CA PRO A 365 -2.41 -26.60 2.04
C PRO A 365 -2.92 -27.83 1.29
N ARG A 366 -4.24 -27.90 1.11
CA ARG A 366 -4.88 -28.97 0.34
C ARG A 366 -5.28 -28.47 -1.01
N PHE A 367 -5.03 -29.30 -2.01
CA PHE A 367 -5.39 -29.00 -3.39
C PHE A 367 -6.24 -30.16 -3.94
N ASN A 368 -7.21 -29.83 -4.79
CA ASN A 368 -8.12 -30.82 -5.37
C ASN A 368 -7.43 -31.67 -6.45
N ASN A 369 -6.47 -31.09 -7.15
CA ASN A 369 -5.70 -31.73 -8.22
C ASN A 369 -4.38 -30.99 -8.46
N SER A 370 -3.56 -31.48 -9.37
CA SER A 370 -2.25 -30.89 -9.72
C SER A 370 -2.34 -29.51 -10.36
N TRP A 371 -3.42 -29.21 -11.08
CA TRP A 371 -3.67 -27.87 -11.62
C TRP A 371 -3.97 -26.86 -10.50
N ASP A 372 -4.84 -27.23 -9.57
CA ASP A 372 -5.16 -26.41 -8.40
C ASP A 372 -3.90 -26.13 -7.57
N GLU A 373 -3.04 -27.13 -7.37
CA GLU A 373 -1.74 -26.96 -6.74
C GLU A 373 -0.85 -26.01 -7.52
N TYR A 374 -0.70 -26.20 -8.85
CA TYR A 374 0.10 -25.31 -9.70
C TYR A 374 -0.42 -23.87 -9.65
N ARG A 375 -1.73 -23.67 -9.70
CA ARG A 375 -2.35 -22.34 -9.75
C ARG A 375 -2.31 -21.62 -8.41
N ASN A 376 -2.61 -22.32 -7.32
CA ASN A 376 -2.93 -21.75 -6.02
C ASN A 376 -1.85 -21.98 -4.94
N SER A 377 -0.89 -22.88 -5.17
CA SER A 377 0.23 -23.05 -4.23
C SER A 377 1.06 -21.77 -4.16
N ALA A 378 1.20 -21.24 -2.96
CA ALA A 378 2.03 -20.06 -2.71
C ALA A 378 3.46 -20.43 -2.31
N GLU A 379 3.72 -21.68 -1.87
CA GLU A 379 5.00 -22.10 -1.33
C GLU A 379 6.16 -21.98 -2.33
N GLY A 380 7.24 -21.37 -1.89
CA GLY A 380 8.42 -21.09 -2.71
C GLY A 380 8.22 -20.06 -3.82
N ARG A 381 7.04 -19.46 -3.94
CA ARG A 381 6.66 -18.57 -5.04
C ARG A 381 6.83 -17.11 -4.67
N TRP A 382 7.26 -16.33 -5.65
CA TRP A 382 7.22 -14.86 -5.55
C TRP A 382 5.78 -14.37 -5.50
N GLY A 383 5.50 -13.45 -4.61
CA GLY A 383 4.21 -12.77 -4.53
C GLY A 383 3.98 -11.80 -5.69
N GLY A 384 2.73 -11.40 -5.84
CA GLY A 384 2.36 -10.45 -6.86
C GLY A 384 2.53 -11.00 -8.27
N ILE A 385 1.96 -12.17 -8.53
CA ILE A 385 1.87 -12.76 -9.86
C ILE A 385 0.47 -12.49 -10.41
N TYR A 386 0.39 -11.88 -11.58
CA TYR A 386 -0.87 -11.74 -12.30
C TYR A 386 -1.06 -12.93 -13.22
N TRP A 387 -2.20 -13.61 -13.07
CA TRP A 387 -2.58 -14.77 -13.85
C TRP A 387 -3.59 -14.39 -14.91
N GLY A 388 -3.45 -14.97 -16.09
CA GLY A 388 -4.36 -14.75 -17.20
C GLY A 388 -4.00 -15.54 -18.42
N TYR A 389 -4.70 -15.23 -19.50
CA TYR A 389 -4.56 -15.89 -20.78
C TYR A 389 -3.50 -15.19 -21.65
N GLN A 390 -2.81 -15.99 -22.46
CA GLN A 390 -1.90 -15.48 -23.48
C GLN A 390 -2.67 -15.29 -24.79
N VAL A 391 -2.68 -14.08 -25.33
CA VAL A 391 -3.23 -13.78 -26.65
C VAL A 391 -2.17 -14.05 -27.71
N ILE A 392 -2.45 -14.97 -28.64
CA ILE A 392 -1.53 -15.34 -29.73
C ILE A 392 -1.88 -14.72 -31.06
N GLY A 393 -3.02 -14.05 -31.17
CA GLY A 393 -3.46 -13.36 -32.37
C GLY A 393 -4.92 -12.90 -32.30
N GLN A 394 -5.41 -12.46 -33.42
CA GLN A 394 -6.81 -12.13 -33.65
C GLN A 394 -7.27 -12.81 -34.95
N PHE A 395 -8.51 -13.30 -34.98
CA PHE A 395 -9.07 -13.90 -36.15
C PHE A 395 -9.12 -12.92 -37.31
N GLN A 396 -8.69 -13.37 -38.52
CA GLN A 396 -8.62 -12.55 -39.69
C GLN A 396 -9.87 -12.70 -40.57
N SER A 397 -10.59 -13.83 -40.47
CA SER A 397 -11.77 -14.09 -41.28
C SER A 397 -12.76 -15.03 -40.57
N GLU A 398 -14.01 -15.05 -41.06
CA GLU A 398 -15.03 -15.99 -40.59
C GLU A 398 -14.70 -17.44 -40.98
N GLU A 399 -13.95 -17.64 -42.07
CA GLU A 399 -13.49 -18.96 -42.46
C GLU A 399 -12.44 -19.52 -41.46
N GLU A 400 -11.51 -18.68 -41.04
CA GLU A 400 -10.53 -19.04 -40.00
C GLU A 400 -11.24 -19.43 -38.69
N ILE A 401 -12.27 -18.68 -38.26
CA ILE A 401 -13.05 -18.99 -37.06
C ILE A 401 -13.74 -20.36 -37.19
N ARG A 402 -14.39 -20.63 -38.33
CA ARG A 402 -15.10 -21.90 -38.56
C ARG A 402 -14.17 -23.10 -38.55
N ASN A 403 -12.95 -22.94 -39.06
CA ASN A 403 -11.96 -24.00 -39.18
C ASN A 403 -11.02 -24.12 -37.99
N TYR A 404 -11.15 -23.22 -37.00
CA TYR A 404 -10.23 -23.20 -35.85
C TYR A 404 -10.49 -24.40 -34.93
N PRO A 405 -9.43 -25.22 -34.65
CA PRO A 405 -9.61 -26.52 -33.98
C PRO A 405 -9.95 -26.41 -32.49
N VAL A 406 -9.64 -25.26 -31.85
CA VAL A 406 -9.87 -25.06 -30.42
C VAL A 406 -11.20 -24.34 -30.22
N ASN A 407 -12.02 -24.83 -29.29
CA ASN A 407 -13.26 -24.20 -28.89
C ASN A 407 -12.97 -23.05 -27.89
N LEU A 408 -12.87 -21.84 -28.40
CA LEU A 408 -12.43 -20.69 -27.64
C LEU A 408 -13.54 -20.04 -26.78
N ASP A 409 -14.77 -20.08 -27.27
CA ASP A 409 -15.93 -19.40 -26.66
C ASP A 409 -16.88 -20.34 -25.90
N GLY A 410 -16.59 -21.63 -25.87
CA GLY A 410 -17.47 -22.66 -25.29
C GLY A 410 -18.69 -23.03 -26.18
N ASN A 411 -18.84 -22.41 -27.37
CA ASN A 411 -19.96 -22.61 -28.30
C ASN A 411 -19.48 -23.03 -29.70
N ASN A 412 -18.34 -23.72 -29.78
CA ASN A 412 -17.69 -24.09 -31.04
C ASN A 412 -17.41 -22.87 -31.94
N ASN A 413 -16.96 -21.79 -31.35
CA ASN A 413 -16.57 -20.51 -31.97
C ASN A 413 -17.70 -19.76 -32.72
N ARG A 414 -18.95 -20.12 -32.45
CA ARG A 414 -20.11 -19.53 -33.15
C ARG A 414 -20.43 -18.10 -32.76
N THR A 415 -19.92 -17.64 -31.64
CA THR A 415 -20.12 -16.26 -31.13
C THR A 415 -18.99 -15.32 -31.52
N LEU A 416 -17.93 -15.85 -32.13
CA LEU A 416 -16.73 -15.08 -32.48
C LEU A 416 -16.90 -14.35 -33.83
N LEU A 417 -16.18 -13.25 -33.97
CA LEU A 417 -16.08 -12.43 -35.16
C LEU A 417 -14.61 -12.19 -35.53
N PRO A 418 -14.29 -11.84 -36.77
CA PRO A 418 -12.99 -11.32 -37.14
C PRO A 418 -12.57 -10.18 -36.19
N GLY A 419 -11.32 -10.22 -35.73
CA GLY A 419 -10.80 -9.31 -34.72
C GLY A 419 -10.93 -9.78 -33.28
N ASP A 420 -11.69 -10.84 -32.97
CA ASP A 420 -11.71 -11.43 -31.65
C ASP A 420 -10.39 -12.14 -31.34
N PHE A 421 -10.00 -12.17 -30.06
CA PHE A 421 -8.72 -12.72 -29.64
C PHE A 421 -8.65 -14.24 -29.80
N ILE A 422 -7.48 -14.72 -30.20
CA ILE A 422 -7.11 -16.12 -30.16
C ILE A 422 -6.29 -16.34 -28.89
N TYR A 423 -6.87 -17.04 -27.93
CA TYR A 423 -6.15 -17.42 -26.72
C TYR A 423 -5.40 -18.73 -26.93
N LYS A 424 -4.24 -18.83 -26.32
CA LYS A 424 -3.41 -20.04 -26.39
C LYS A 424 -4.02 -21.14 -25.55
N ASP A 425 -4.32 -22.28 -26.18
CA ASP A 425 -4.58 -23.54 -25.50
C ASP A 425 -3.24 -24.09 -25.01
N VAL A 426 -3.00 -24.02 -23.69
CA VAL A 426 -1.71 -24.32 -23.10
C VAL A 426 -1.61 -25.78 -22.69
N ASN A 427 -2.72 -26.40 -22.32
CA ASN A 427 -2.79 -27.82 -21.94
C ASN A 427 -3.10 -28.76 -23.11
N GLY A 428 -3.55 -28.21 -24.25
CA GLY A 428 -3.82 -28.97 -25.50
C GLY A 428 -5.13 -29.77 -25.45
N ASP A 429 -6.09 -29.37 -24.61
CA ASP A 429 -7.36 -30.09 -24.46
C ASP A 429 -8.44 -29.67 -25.47
N GLY A 430 -8.14 -28.68 -26.32
CA GLY A 430 -9.02 -28.18 -27.37
C GLY A 430 -10.09 -27.20 -26.89
N ILE A 431 -10.05 -26.72 -25.66
CA ILE A 431 -10.96 -25.73 -25.10
C ILE A 431 -10.20 -24.69 -24.31
N ILE A 432 -10.69 -23.45 -24.24
CA ILE A 432 -10.10 -22.39 -23.39
C ILE A 432 -10.86 -22.24 -22.09
N ASN A 433 -10.18 -22.57 -21.01
CA ASN A 433 -10.74 -22.49 -19.65
C ASN A 433 -9.68 -22.07 -18.63
N GLY A 434 -9.98 -22.12 -17.32
CA GLY A 434 -9.05 -21.72 -16.27
C GLY A 434 -7.71 -22.47 -16.27
N MET A 435 -7.64 -23.68 -16.89
CA MET A 435 -6.42 -24.47 -16.97
C MET A 435 -5.38 -23.89 -17.96
N ASP A 436 -5.78 -22.94 -18.81
CA ASP A 436 -4.88 -22.24 -19.74
C ASP A 436 -4.28 -20.96 -19.18
N GLU A 437 -4.72 -20.54 -17.98
CA GLU A 437 -4.11 -19.39 -17.32
C GLU A 437 -2.65 -19.65 -16.97
N ARG A 438 -1.82 -18.65 -17.18
CA ARG A 438 -0.38 -18.66 -16.82
C ARG A 438 0.00 -17.33 -16.19
N PRO A 439 1.14 -17.25 -15.50
CA PRO A 439 1.69 -15.96 -15.07
C PRO A 439 1.95 -15.05 -16.28
N ILE A 440 1.27 -13.91 -16.36
CA ILE A 440 1.37 -12.98 -17.49
C ILE A 440 1.99 -11.63 -17.11
N GLY A 441 2.18 -11.34 -15.84
CA GLY A 441 2.80 -10.07 -15.43
C GLY A 441 2.80 -9.81 -13.94
N TYR A 442 3.00 -8.52 -13.63
CA TYR A 442 3.03 -8.00 -12.27
C TYR A 442 1.63 -7.72 -11.75
N PRO A 443 1.44 -7.66 -10.41
CA PRO A 443 0.13 -7.47 -9.81
C PRO A 443 -0.44 -6.09 -10.13
N GLU A 444 -1.73 -6.07 -10.35
CA GLU A 444 -2.53 -4.86 -10.46
C GLU A 444 -2.78 -4.25 -9.06
N GLY A 445 -2.81 -2.91 -8.97
CA GLY A 445 -3.16 -2.20 -7.75
C GLY A 445 -2.10 -2.21 -6.64
N TRP A 446 -0.90 -2.72 -6.90
CA TRP A 446 0.20 -2.77 -5.95
C TRP A 446 1.19 -1.63 -6.23
N ALA A 447 1.92 -1.23 -5.19
CA ALA A 447 3.05 -0.34 -5.39
C ALA A 447 4.10 -0.98 -6.32
N PRO A 448 4.87 -0.18 -7.08
CA PRO A 448 5.94 -0.71 -7.91
C PRO A 448 6.91 -1.58 -7.12
N ILE A 449 7.30 -2.73 -7.67
CA ILE A 449 8.34 -3.59 -7.07
C ILE A 449 9.68 -2.87 -7.07
N MET A 450 9.92 -2.02 -8.08
CA MET A 450 11.08 -1.16 -8.19
C MET A 450 10.64 0.30 -8.19
N SER A 451 11.13 1.08 -7.24
CA SER A 451 10.97 2.54 -7.17
C SER A 451 12.32 3.20 -7.31
N PHE A 452 12.35 4.34 -7.97
CA PHE A 452 13.56 5.13 -8.12
C PHE A 452 13.23 6.62 -8.13
N GLY A 453 14.22 7.44 -7.80
CA GLY A 453 14.07 8.87 -7.75
C GLY A 453 15.40 9.57 -7.92
N GLY A 454 15.35 10.89 -7.92
CA GLY A 454 16.55 11.71 -7.99
C GLY A 454 16.24 13.16 -7.70
N ASN A 455 17.31 13.88 -7.44
CA ASN A 455 17.27 15.33 -7.25
C ASN A 455 18.41 15.98 -8.04
N ILE A 456 18.11 17.10 -8.69
CA ILE A 456 19.10 17.96 -9.36
C ILE A 456 18.96 19.35 -8.75
N GLY A 457 19.98 19.79 -8.02
CA GLY A 457 20.10 21.12 -7.44
C GLY A 457 21.20 21.92 -8.13
N LEU A 458 20.91 23.13 -8.57
CA LEU A 458 21.87 24.05 -9.16
C LEU A 458 21.79 25.39 -8.43
N GLN A 459 22.95 26.02 -8.20
CA GLN A 459 23.04 27.36 -7.59
C GLN A 459 24.07 28.19 -8.34
N TRP A 460 23.68 29.34 -8.88
CA TRP A 460 24.54 30.23 -9.62
C TRP A 460 24.18 31.69 -9.41
N LYS A 461 25.08 32.47 -8.82
CA LYS A 461 24.95 33.94 -8.65
C LYS A 461 23.58 34.40 -8.11
N GLY A 462 23.05 33.69 -7.10
CA GLY A 462 21.76 33.99 -6.51
C GLY A 462 20.55 33.31 -7.15
N ILE A 463 20.70 32.72 -8.34
CA ILE A 463 19.71 31.85 -8.96
C ILE A 463 19.89 30.44 -8.39
N ASP A 464 18.79 29.80 -8.06
CA ASP A 464 18.76 28.38 -7.68
C ASP A 464 17.68 27.65 -8.46
N LEU A 465 17.99 26.40 -8.82
CA LEU A 465 17.08 25.45 -9.48
C LEU A 465 17.07 24.16 -8.68
N ASN A 466 15.89 23.64 -8.39
CA ASN A 466 15.70 22.32 -7.80
C ASN A 466 14.70 21.50 -8.62
N ILE A 467 15.09 20.28 -8.98
CA ILE A 467 14.26 19.33 -9.72
C ILE A 467 14.20 18.02 -8.93
N ASP A 468 12.99 17.62 -8.53
CA ASP A 468 12.75 16.33 -7.90
C ASP A 468 12.12 15.37 -8.89
N LEU A 469 12.72 14.20 -9.02
CA LEU A 469 12.31 13.11 -9.90
C LEU A 469 11.76 11.94 -9.08
N SER A 470 10.69 11.33 -9.56
CA SER A 470 10.09 10.11 -8.98
C SER A 470 9.73 9.15 -10.08
N GLY A 471 9.98 7.88 -9.89
CA GLY A 471 9.68 6.85 -10.88
C GLY A 471 9.38 5.49 -10.27
N GLY A 472 8.79 4.63 -11.07
CA GLY A 472 8.46 3.26 -10.71
C GLY A 472 8.44 2.34 -11.92
N ALA A 473 8.66 1.05 -11.65
CA ALA A 473 8.63 -0.02 -12.64
C ALA A 473 8.22 -1.34 -11.99
N MET A 474 7.93 -2.36 -12.80
CA MET A 474 7.53 -3.68 -12.34
C MET A 474 6.19 -3.66 -11.57
N GLN A 475 5.20 -3.02 -12.16
CA GLN A 475 3.84 -2.86 -11.64
C GLN A 475 2.86 -3.21 -12.74
N GLY A 476 1.77 -3.94 -12.41
CA GLY A 476 0.70 -4.25 -13.35
C GLY A 476 -0.38 -3.17 -13.32
N TRP A 477 -0.88 -2.82 -14.50
CA TRP A 477 -2.13 -2.11 -14.66
C TRP A 477 -2.94 -2.80 -15.76
N ARG A 478 -4.17 -3.18 -15.44
CA ARG A 478 -5.08 -3.79 -16.39
C ARG A 478 -6.02 -2.73 -16.99
N GLN A 479 -6.02 -2.65 -18.29
CA GLN A 479 -7.01 -1.88 -19.03
C GLN A 479 -8.38 -2.58 -18.91
N ASN A 480 -9.37 -1.89 -18.34
CA ASN A 480 -10.69 -2.46 -18.01
C ASN A 480 -11.80 -1.41 -18.11
N TYR A 481 -13.02 -1.80 -17.86
CA TYR A 481 -14.22 -0.95 -17.92
C TYR A 481 -14.27 -0.12 -19.22
N GLU A 482 -14.53 1.18 -19.13
CA GLU A 482 -14.63 2.09 -20.29
C GLU A 482 -13.33 2.13 -21.12
N LEU A 483 -12.19 1.81 -20.54
CA LEU A 483 -10.90 1.82 -21.23
C LEU A 483 -10.67 0.55 -22.07
N ALA A 484 -11.42 -0.52 -21.84
CA ALA A 484 -11.37 -1.78 -22.60
C ALA A 484 -12.65 -2.03 -23.40
N ASN A 485 -13.80 -1.52 -22.94
CA ASN A 485 -15.10 -1.73 -23.53
C ASN A 485 -15.73 -0.39 -23.90
N ALA A 486 -15.92 -0.18 -25.19
CA ALA A 486 -16.62 1.01 -25.66
C ALA A 486 -18.04 1.05 -25.09
N TYR A 487 -18.44 2.21 -24.59
CA TYR A 487 -19.77 2.48 -24.02
C TYR A 487 -20.14 1.63 -22.79
N HIS A 488 -19.15 1.15 -22.04
CA HIS A 488 -19.38 0.40 -20.79
C HIS A 488 -20.31 1.16 -19.85
N GLY A 489 -21.31 0.46 -19.29
CA GLY A 489 -22.28 1.07 -18.37
C GLY A 489 -23.07 2.25 -18.94
N ASN A 490 -23.29 2.33 -20.25
CA ASN A 490 -23.87 3.46 -20.98
C ASN A 490 -23.03 4.77 -20.85
N GLY A 491 -21.74 4.64 -20.58
CA GLY A 491 -20.81 5.74 -20.51
C GLY A 491 -20.20 6.13 -21.86
N ASN A 492 -19.18 6.97 -21.81
CA ASN A 492 -18.41 7.37 -22.98
C ASN A 492 -17.40 6.29 -23.39
N SER A 493 -16.83 6.44 -24.58
CA SER A 493 -15.76 5.58 -25.09
C SER A 493 -14.51 6.41 -25.37
N PRO A 494 -13.30 5.92 -25.01
CA PRO A 494 -12.05 6.52 -25.49
C PRO A 494 -11.96 6.44 -27.01
N VAL A 495 -11.40 7.48 -27.63
CA VAL A 495 -11.28 7.62 -29.08
C VAL A 495 -10.51 6.43 -29.70
N TYR A 496 -9.45 5.96 -29.05
CA TYR A 496 -8.64 4.85 -29.56
C TYR A 496 -9.41 3.53 -29.70
N LEU A 497 -10.46 3.28 -28.88
CA LEU A 497 -11.33 2.12 -29.04
C LEU A 497 -12.27 2.25 -30.24
N LEU A 498 -12.51 3.48 -30.72
CA LEU A 498 -13.36 3.76 -31.85
C LEU A 498 -12.59 3.79 -33.17
N GLU A 499 -11.38 4.33 -33.15
CA GLU A 499 -10.56 4.55 -34.35
C GLU A 499 -9.73 3.32 -34.74
N ASP A 500 -9.21 2.57 -33.76
CA ASP A 500 -8.27 1.45 -33.97
C ASP A 500 -8.92 0.10 -33.61
N ARG A 501 -10.15 -0.11 -34.06
CA ARG A 501 -10.87 -1.35 -33.84
C ARG A 501 -11.09 -2.11 -35.14
N TRP A 502 -11.35 -3.40 -35.05
CA TRP A 502 -11.92 -4.16 -36.14
C TRP A 502 -13.34 -3.69 -36.43
N HIS A 503 -13.67 -3.45 -37.69
CA HIS A 503 -14.99 -3.01 -38.12
C HIS A 503 -15.27 -3.39 -39.57
N ARG A 504 -16.53 -3.39 -39.97
CA ARG A 504 -16.93 -3.50 -41.38
C ARG A 504 -16.58 -2.22 -42.12
N ALA A 505 -16.16 -2.33 -43.40
CA ALA A 505 -15.87 -1.19 -44.26
C ALA A 505 -17.11 -0.30 -44.46
N ASP A 506 -18.27 -0.91 -44.63
CA ASP A 506 -19.58 -0.25 -44.57
C ASP A 506 -20.35 -0.75 -43.35
N LEU A 507 -20.66 0.15 -42.41
CA LEU A 507 -21.37 -0.18 -41.18
C LEU A 507 -22.83 -0.60 -41.39
N TYR A 508 -23.38 -0.31 -42.53
CA TYR A 508 -24.77 -0.66 -42.92
C TYR A 508 -24.86 -1.91 -43.81
N ASP A 509 -23.72 -2.39 -44.33
CA ASP A 509 -23.63 -3.62 -45.11
C ASP A 509 -22.92 -4.72 -44.29
N PRO A 510 -23.67 -5.73 -43.80
CA PRO A 510 -23.09 -6.83 -43.01
C PRO A 510 -22.17 -7.73 -43.83
N ASP A 511 -22.22 -7.66 -45.17
CA ASP A 511 -21.39 -8.46 -46.06
C ASP A 511 -20.15 -7.73 -46.55
N SER A 512 -19.97 -6.44 -46.16
CA SER A 512 -18.76 -5.68 -46.49
C SER A 512 -17.53 -6.28 -45.85
N GLU A 513 -16.34 -5.99 -46.40
CA GLU A 513 -15.08 -6.51 -45.91
C GLU A 513 -14.77 -6.05 -44.45
N TRP A 514 -14.03 -6.87 -43.71
CA TRP A 514 -13.53 -6.51 -42.41
C TRP A 514 -12.25 -5.68 -42.53
N ILE A 515 -12.24 -4.52 -41.88
CA ILE A 515 -11.06 -3.67 -41.74
C ILE A 515 -10.35 -3.99 -40.41
N PRO A 516 -9.07 -4.41 -40.46
CA PRO A 516 -8.31 -4.74 -39.29
C PRO A 516 -8.04 -3.52 -38.36
N GLY A 517 -8.00 -3.75 -37.06
CA GLY A 517 -7.60 -2.80 -36.05
C GLY A 517 -6.93 -3.54 -34.86
N ARG A 518 -6.43 -2.80 -33.93
CA ARG A 518 -5.80 -3.35 -32.72
C ARG A 518 -6.83 -3.95 -31.76
N TYR A 519 -7.99 -3.30 -31.63
CA TYR A 519 -9.03 -3.70 -30.67
C TYR A 519 -10.11 -4.52 -31.35
N PRO A 520 -10.77 -5.45 -30.62
CA PRO A 520 -11.90 -6.18 -31.13
C PRO A 520 -13.03 -5.26 -31.61
N ALA A 521 -13.92 -5.79 -32.46
CA ALA A 521 -15.11 -5.08 -32.88
C ALA A 521 -16.05 -4.75 -31.73
N ILE A 522 -16.62 -3.53 -31.74
CA ILE A 522 -17.60 -3.11 -30.74
C ILE A 522 -18.88 -3.92 -30.89
N ARG A 523 -19.39 -4.45 -29.79
CA ARG A 523 -20.66 -5.21 -29.74
C ARG A 523 -21.64 -4.52 -28.80
N LYS A 524 -22.91 -4.76 -29.01
CA LYS A 524 -23.94 -4.32 -28.06
C LYS A 524 -23.81 -5.10 -26.75
N GLY A 525 -23.55 -4.41 -25.67
CA GLY A 525 -23.26 -5.00 -24.37
C GLY A 525 -21.83 -5.49 -24.24
N GLU A 526 -21.48 -5.99 -23.05
CA GLU A 526 -20.15 -6.54 -22.79
C GLU A 526 -20.02 -7.95 -23.36
N PHE A 527 -18.99 -8.15 -24.17
CA PHE A 527 -18.62 -9.48 -24.63
C PHE A 527 -17.48 -10.02 -23.77
N SER A 528 -17.83 -10.78 -22.76
CA SER A 528 -16.91 -11.27 -21.71
C SER A 528 -15.71 -12.03 -22.25
N TYR A 529 -15.82 -12.65 -23.42
CA TYR A 529 -14.76 -13.41 -24.06
C TYR A 529 -13.51 -12.53 -24.32
N ASN A 530 -13.66 -11.38 -24.97
CA ASN A 530 -12.55 -10.47 -25.26
C ASN A 530 -12.03 -9.73 -24.02
N ASN A 531 -12.78 -9.76 -22.93
CA ASN A 531 -12.44 -9.08 -21.68
C ASN A 531 -11.77 -9.99 -20.64
N LYS A 532 -11.41 -11.21 -21.02
CA LYS A 532 -10.66 -12.10 -20.13
C LYS A 532 -9.35 -11.44 -19.69
N ASN A 533 -8.92 -11.75 -18.46
CA ASN A 533 -7.59 -11.35 -17.99
C ASN A 533 -6.54 -11.91 -18.94
N SER A 534 -5.84 -11.05 -19.66
CA SER A 534 -4.87 -11.46 -20.68
C SER A 534 -3.69 -10.49 -20.75
N ASP A 535 -2.63 -10.94 -21.38
CA ASP A 535 -1.44 -10.14 -21.65
C ASP A 535 -1.68 -8.99 -22.64
N PHE A 536 -2.79 -9.01 -23.37
CA PHE A 536 -3.23 -7.89 -24.22
C PHE A 536 -3.68 -6.69 -23.37
N TRP A 537 -4.46 -6.94 -22.32
CA TRP A 537 -5.03 -5.91 -21.45
C TRP A 537 -4.15 -5.55 -20.27
N LEU A 538 -3.18 -6.40 -19.90
CA LEU A 538 -2.26 -6.14 -18.80
C LEU A 538 -1.02 -5.39 -19.29
N HIS A 539 -0.77 -4.24 -18.73
CA HIS A 539 0.40 -3.40 -19.03
C HIS A 539 1.38 -3.43 -17.86
N ASN A 540 2.67 -3.63 -18.18
CA ASN A 540 3.75 -3.43 -17.22
C ASN A 540 4.06 -1.93 -17.13
N VAL A 541 3.60 -1.28 -16.07
CA VAL A 541 3.75 0.16 -15.85
C VAL A 541 5.19 0.50 -15.52
N ARG A 542 5.69 1.53 -16.19
CA ARG A 542 6.99 2.16 -15.94
C ARG A 542 6.88 3.65 -16.22
N TYR A 543 7.46 4.44 -15.32
CA TYR A 543 7.39 5.90 -15.44
C TYR A 543 8.55 6.61 -14.77
N LEU A 544 8.82 7.83 -15.23
CA LEU A 544 9.63 8.84 -14.58
C LEU A 544 8.85 10.16 -14.61
N ARG A 545 8.66 10.78 -13.46
CA ARG A 545 7.93 12.03 -13.30
C ARG A 545 8.83 13.13 -12.79
N ILE A 546 8.72 14.34 -13.35
CA ILE A 546 9.20 15.55 -12.70
C ILE A 546 8.17 15.93 -11.64
N LYS A 547 8.48 15.53 -10.38
CA LYS A 547 7.56 15.67 -9.26
C LYS A 547 7.46 17.09 -8.76
N ASN A 548 8.61 17.77 -8.74
CA ASN A 548 8.73 19.16 -8.34
C ASN A 548 9.79 19.86 -9.17
N LEU A 549 9.51 21.07 -9.61
CA LEU A 549 10.45 21.98 -10.26
C LEU A 549 10.34 23.33 -9.56
N GLU A 550 11.42 23.77 -8.95
CA GLU A 550 11.49 25.07 -8.30
C GLU A 550 12.64 25.89 -8.87
N VAL A 551 12.35 27.14 -9.24
CA VAL A 551 13.34 28.13 -9.66
C VAL A 551 13.24 29.32 -8.71
N GLY A 552 14.35 29.67 -8.07
CA GLY A 552 14.43 30.74 -7.12
C GLY A 552 15.50 31.78 -7.49
N TYR A 553 15.31 33.00 -7.00
CA TYR A 553 16.32 34.06 -7.06
C TYR A 553 16.43 34.77 -5.70
N SER A 554 17.64 34.76 -5.16
CA SER A 554 17.99 35.47 -3.93
C SER A 554 18.54 36.84 -4.26
N LEU A 555 17.90 37.89 -3.80
CA LEU A 555 18.33 39.26 -4.04
C LEU A 555 19.68 39.54 -3.40
N PRO A 556 20.59 40.27 -4.10
CA PRO A 556 21.89 40.65 -3.57
C PRO A 556 21.75 41.53 -2.32
N ALA A 557 22.64 41.34 -1.34
CA ALA A 557 22.63 42.08 -0.09
C ALA A 557 22.67 43.61 -0.26
N GLN A 558 23.24 44.10 -1.37
CA GLN A 558 23.30 45.53 -1.69
C GLN A 558 21.90 46.15 -1.87
N LEU A 559 20.95 45.39 -2.47
CA LEU A 559 19.58 45.83 -2.69
C LEU A 559 18.73 45.74 -1.39
N LEU A 560 19.16 44.94 -0.43
CA LEU A 560 18.41 44.70 0.80
C LEU A 560 18.79 45.64 1.94
N ARG A 561 19.99 46.23 1.92
CA ARG A 561 20.47 47.16 2.92
C ARG A 561 19.53 48.35 3.18
N PRO A 562 18.99 49.02 2.14
CA PRO A 562 18.10 50.18 2.34
C PRO A 562 16.80 49.82 3.08
N ILE A 563 16.28 48.61 2.87
CA ILE A 563 15.06 48.08 3.49
C ILE A 563 15.31 47.31 4.79
N ARG A 564 16.58 47.25 5.25
CA ARG A 564 17.01 46.54 6.45
C ARG A 564 16.62 45.05 6.45
N ALA A 565 16.46 44.43 5.29
CA ALA A 565 16.21 42.99 5.15
C ALA A 565 17.53 42.22 5.08
N GLN A 566 17.59 41.06 5.72
CA GLN A 566 18.78 40.19 5.69
C GLN A 566 18.80 39.27 4.48
N LYS A 567 17.64 38.74 4.09
CA LYS A 567 17.48 37.84 2.95
C LYS A 567 16.09 38.01 2.35
N VAL A 568 16.02 38.13 1.05
CA VAL A 568 14.78 38.05 0.26
C VAL A 568 15.03 37.10 -0.89
N ARG A 569 14.20 36.06 -1.01
CA ARG A 569 14.21 35.12 -2.12
C ARG A 569 12.81 35.08 -2.73
N VAL A 570 12.76 35.20 -4.05
CA VAL A 570 11.53 35.02 -4.84
C VAL A 570 11.67 33.71 -5.59
N TYR A 571 10.63 32.91 -5.60
CA TYR A 571 10.67 31.61 -6.27
C TYR A 571 9.34 31.30 -6.96
N ALA A 572 9.40 30.45 -7.98
CA ALA A 572 8.27 29.80 -8.61
C ALA A 572 8.44 28.28 -8.47
N ASN A 573 7.36 27.60 -8.15
CA ASN A 573 7.35 26.15 -7.97
C ASN A 573 6.24 25.54 -8.81
N VAL A 574 6.54 24.41 -9.43
CA VAL A 574 5.55 23.62 -10.18
C VAL A 574 5.60 22.18 -9.69
N SER A 575 4.48 21.68 -9.20
CA SER A 575 4.34 20.28 -8.81
C SER A 575 3.68 19.45 -9.90
N ASN A 576 4.15 18.19 -10.08
CA ASN A 576 3.67 17.24 -11.08
C ASN A 576 3.75 17.78 -12.52
N LEU A 577 4.90 18.39 -12.90
CA LEU A 577 5.06 19.08 -14.17
C LEU A 577 4.75 18.17 -15.38
N CYS A 578 5.37 17.01 -15.45
CA CYS A 578 5.12 16.02 -16.51
C CYS A 578 5.55 14.60 -16.08
N SER A 579 5.00 13.61 -16.77
CA SER A 579 5.33 12.20 -16.63
C SER A 579 5.77 11.64 -17.98
N PHE A 580 6.85 10.87 -17.97
CA PHE A 580 7.30 10.04 -19.09
C PHE A 580 6.93 8.61 -18.75
N ASP A 581 5.90 8.06 -19.40
CA ASP A 581 5.35 6.76 -19.04
C ASP A 581 4.73 6.04 -20.25
N ASN A 582 4.32 4.79 -20.04
CA ASN A 582 3.74 3.95 -21.10
C ASN A 582 2.22 3.78 -20.98
N VAL A 583 1.55 4.39 -20.00
CA VAL A 583 0.10 4.27 -19.77
C VAL A 583 -0.66 5.59 -19.95
N GLY A 584 0.03 6.73 -19.97
CA GLY A 584 -0.56 8.05 -20.19
C GLY A 584 -1.34 8.18 -21.49
N LYS A 585 -0.97 7.42 -22.54
CA LYS A 585 -1.72 7.34 -23.79
C LYS A 585 -3.16 6.81 -23.64
N PHE A 586 -3.45 6.13 -22.54
CA PHE A 586 -4.79 5.65 -22.18
C PHE A 586 -5.54 6.64 -21.27
N GLY A 587 -4.95 7.80 -20.96
CA GLY A 587 -5.52 8.79 -20.03
C GLY A 587 -5.35 8.40 -18.56
N VAL A 588 -4.47 7.45 -18.24
CA VAL A 588 -4.23 6.93 -16.89
C VAL A 588 -2.95 7.49 -16.32
N ASP A 589 -2.98 7.90 -15.06
CA ASP A 589 -1.78 8.31 -14.34
C ASP A 589 -1.01 7.09 -13.80
N PRO A 590 0.28 6.95 -14.09
CA PRO A 590 1.06 5.77 -13.72
C PRO A 590 1.25 5.60 -12.20
N GLU A 591 1.08 6.65 -11.38
CA GLU A 591 1.13 6.55 -9.93
C GLU A 591 -0.22 6.10 -9.33
N ILE A 592 -1.31 6.17 -10.09
CA ILE A 592 -2.64 5.78 -9.67
C ILE A 592 -2.93 4.38 -10.22
N THR A 593 -2.81 3.39 -9.37
CA THR A 593 -2.91 1.97 -9.74
C THR A 593 -4.27 1.35 -9.42
N ALA A 594 -5.24 2.18 -9.05
CA ALA A 594 -6.56 1.68 -8.71
C ALA A 594 -7.26 1.05 -9.93
N ALA A 595 -7.76 -0.16 -9.74
CA ALA A 595 -8.60 -0.85 -10.72
C ALA A 595 -9.94 -0.15 -10.97
N ALA A 596 -10.28 0.87 -10.19
CA ALA A 596 -11.54 1.58 -10.32
C ALA A 596 -11.49 2.60 -11.47
N ALA A 597 -12.53 2.62 -12.29
CA ALA A 597 -12.68 3.53 -13.44
C ALA A 597 -12.76 5.01 -13.07
N VAL A 598 -13.02 5.34 -11.81
CA VAL A 598 -13.16 6.72 -11.34
C VAL A 598 -12.01 7.05 -10.40
N VAL A 599 -10.99 7.71 -10.93
CA VAL A 599 -9.84 8.19 -10.16
C VAL A 599 -9.76 9.70 -10.30
N TYR A 600 -9.54 10.39 -9.18
CA TYR A 600 -9.31 11.84 -9.23
C TYR A 600 -7.97 12.11 -9.92
N PRO A 601 -7.94 12.92 -11.01
CA PRO A 601 -6.71 13.18 -11.74
C PRO A 601 -5.70 13.92 -10.88
N GLN A 602 -4.43 13.61 -11.04
CA GLN A 602 -3.36 14.37 -10.40
C GLN A 602 -3.35 15.81 -10.92
N GLN A 603 -3.31 16.74 -9.99
CA GLN A 603 -3.27 18.17 -10.30
C GLN A 603 -1.83 18.62 -10.55
N ARG A 604 -1.67 19.51 -11.55
CA ARG A 604 -0.48 20.36 -11.66
C ARG A 604 -0.74 21.62 -10.84
N THR A 605 0.16 21.93 -9.93
CA THR A 605 0.06 23.12 -9.09
C THR A 605 1.23 24.02 -9.40
N PHE A 606 0.93 25.30 -9.64
CA PHE A 606 1.91 26.33 -9.95
C PHE A 606 2.04 27.31 -8.79
#